data_36aeb3564b4bbe2ffd541ff09bc67a74
#
_entry.id   36aeb3564b4bbe2ffd541ff09bc67a74
#
_cell.length_a   1.000
_cell.length_b   1.000
_cell.length_c   1.000
_cell.angle_alpha   90.00
_cell.angle_beta   90.00
_cell.angle_gamma   90.00
#
_symmetry.space_group_name_H-M   'P 1'
#
loop_
_entity.id
_entity.type
_entity.pdbx_description
1 polymer ?
#
loop_
_entity_poly.entity_id
_entity_poly.type
_entity_poly.pdbx_seq_one_letter_code
_entity_poly.pdbx_strand_id
1 'polypeptide(L)'
;VTLQATLMMLLALFLFTSMGICIRLSSAFVPVIEVVFFRNFLAVLIMAPVLIRKGLPSIKMYRKRLFFGRASINFIGMLSGFTAVTLIPLAEMTALSFTGPIFVTMGAALFLGEVIRIRRIIAIAVGFVGALIILRPGLVDVSLGAMLALVSALSIAAATLIVKKMTETEQASAIVFWMVMLQAPIAFVPMLFVWEWPTAEAWLYLWGMALSGTAAHVLFTRAVGLVEITSLQPLEFAKLPFAVILAWFVFSEWPDIWIWIGGSVIFASTAYITRREAMSRQPANPEAKAGVGTPL
;
A
#
# COMPACT_ATOMS: atom_id res chain seq x y z
N VAL A 1 -0.23 19.71 -8.47
CA VAL A 1 0.76 18.63 -8.18
C VAL A 1 2.06 19.03 -8.83
N THR A 2 3.16 19.06 -8.09
CA THR A 2 4.47 19.38 -8.66
C THR A 2 4.94 18.23 -9.55
N LEU A 3 5.58 18.51 -10.69
CA LEU A 3 6.14 17.49 -11.58
C LEU A 3 7.05 16.51 -10.81
N GLN A 4 7.83 17.05 -9.88
CA GLN A 4 8.73 16.26 -9.04
C GLN A 4 7.97 15.23 -8.18
N ALA A 5 6.87 15.61 -7.52
CA ALA A 5 6.06 14.70 -6.73
C ALA A 5 5.42 13.62 -7.60
N THR A 6 4.92 13.98 -8.79
CA THR A 6 4.36 13.03 -9.76
C THR A 6 5.40 12.00 -10.21
N LEU A 7 6.61 12.45 -10.61
CA LEU A 7 7.67 11.55 -11.05
C LEU A 7 8.15 10.63 -9.93
N MET A 8 8.32 11.16 -8.70
CA MET A 8 8.67 10.35 -7.54
C MET A 8 7.60 9.29 -7.25
N MET A 9 6.32 9.66 -7.35
CA MET A 9 5.21 8.74 -7.12
C MET A 9 5.18 7.64 -8.18
N LEU A 10 5.23 7.98 -9.48
CA LEU A 10 5.24 7.00 -10.56
C LEU A 10 6.43 6.04 -10.45
N LEU A 11 7.62 6.54 -10.13
CA LEU A 11 8.79 5.70 -9.92
C LEU A 11 8.62 4.80 -8.68
N ALA A 12 8.03 5.31 -7.60
CA ALA A 12 7.73 4.50 -6.42
C ALA A 12 6.76 3.36 -6.76
N LEU A 13 5.70 3.63 -7.54
CA LEU A 13 4.72 2.62 -7.95
C LEU A 13 5.34 1.55 -8.86
N PHE A 14 6.19 1.94 -9.80
CA PHE A 14 6.97 1.02 -10.62
C PHE A 14 7.86 0.12 -9.75
N LEU A 15 8.58 0.69 -8.78
CA LEU A 15 9.44 -0.05 -7.87
C LEU A 15 8.66 -0.97 -6.93
N PHE A 16 7.47 -0.58 -6.46
CA PHE A 16 6.58 -1.47 -5.70
C PHE A 16 6.12 -2.66 -6.54
N THR A 17 5.82 -2.42 -7.81
CA THR A 17 5.44 -3.50 -8.73
C THR A 17 6.63 -4.43 -9.00
N SER A 18 7.82 -3.87 -9.21
CA SER A 18 9.07 -4.64 -9.36
C SER A 18 9.39 -5.46 -8.12
N MET A 19 9.13 -4.91 -6.91
CA MET A 19 9.22 -5.66 -5.66
C MET A 19 8.28 -6.87 -5.67
N GLY A 20 7.04 -6.73 -6.16
CA GLY A 20 6.08 -7.84 -6.31
C GLY A 20 6.62 -8.96 -7.20
N ILE A 21 7.26 -8.63 -8.32
CA ILE A 21 7.95 -9.60 -9.18
C ILE A 21 9.05 -10.33 -8.40
N CYS A 22 9.93 -9.60 -7.71
CA CYS A 22 11.00 -10.20 -6.93
C CYS A 22 10.49 -11.10 -5.80
N ILE A 23 9.37 -10.73 -5.14
CA ILE A 23 8.70 -11.57 -4.13
C ILE A 23 8.29 -12.89 -4.75
N ARG A 24 7.63 -12.86 -5.90
CA ARG A 24 7.15 -14.08 -6.57
C ARG A 24 8.30 -14.96 -7.04
N LEU A 25 9.36 -14.37 -7.61
CA LEU A 25 10.55 -15.11 -8.03
C LEU A 25 11.31 -15.72 -6.84
N SER A 26 11.51 -14.97 -5.75
CA SER A 26 12.17 -15.49 -4.56
C SER A 26 11.38 -16.60 -3.87
N SER A 27 10.04 -16.55 -3.92
CA SER A 27 9.15 -17.56 -3.33
C SER A 27 9.18 -18.91 -4.04
N ALA A 28 9.81 -19.00 -5.22
CA ALA A 28 10.10 -20.28 -5.88
C ALA A 28 11.27 -21.05 -5.23
N PHE A 29 12.09 -20.37 -4.44
CA PHE A 29 13.33 -20.91 -3.85
C PHE A 29 13.27 -21.03 -2.32
N VAL A 30 12.49 -20.18 -1.66
CA VAL A 30 12.37 -20.13 -0.20
C VAL A 30 10.91 -19.87 0.22
N PRO A 31 10.48 -20.37 1.38
CA PRO A 31 9.14 -20.12 1.91
C PRO A 31 8.80 -18.64 2.03
N VAL A 32 7.54 -18.26 1.79
CA VAL A 32 7.09 -16.86 1.82
C VAL A 32 7.43 -16.17 3.13
N ILE A 33 7.39 -16.88 4.27
CA ILE A 33 7.74 -16.30 5.57
C ILE A 33 9.22 -15.85 5.64
N GLU A 34 10.11 -16.57 4.96
CA GLU A 34 11.51 -16.16 4.82
C GLU A 34 11.64 -14.93 3.92
N VAL A 35 10.88 -14.88 2.83
CA VAL A 35 10.83 -13.68 1.96
C VAL A 35 10.40 -12.46 2.78
N VAL A 36 9.38 -12.61 3.65
CA VAL A 36 8.91 -11.55 4.57
C VAL A 36 10.01 -11.16 5.56
N PHE A 37 10.73 -12.13 6.11
CA PHE A 37 11.86 -11.85 7.01
C PHE A 37 12.96 -11.09 6.29
N PHE A 38 13.47 -11.62 5.17
CA PHE A 38 14.55 -10.98 4.42
C PHE A 38 14.17 -9.60 3.92
N ARG A 39 12.92 -9.39 3.51
CA ARG A 39 12.44 -8.04 3.13
C ARG A 39 12.64 -7.03 4.25
N ASN A 40 12.30 -7.38 5.49
CA ASN A 40 12.45 -6.48 6.63
C ASN A 40 13.91 -6.39 7.08
N PHE A 41 14.60 -7.50 7.19
CA PHE A 41 16.00 -7.55 7.63
C PHE A 41 16.93 -6.78 6.69
N LEU A 42 16.86 -7.04 5.38
CA LEU A 42 17.67 -6.34 4.39
C LEU A 42 17.28 -4.85 4.31
N ALA A 43 16.01 -4.50 4.49
CA ALA A 43 15.59 -3.09 4.56
C ALA A 43 16.23 -2.36 5.76
N VAL A 44 16.34 -3.02 6.93
CA VAL A 44 17.06 -2.45 8.07
C VAL A 44 18.54 -2.20 7.70
N LEU A 45 19.19 -3.17 7.06
CA LEU A 45 20.59 -3.01 6.63
C LEU A 45 20.77 -1.86 5.63
N ILE A 46 19.87 -1.74 4.65
CA ILE A 46 19.87 -0.65 3.64
C ILE A 46 19.65 0.71 4.31
N MET A 47 18.79 0.78 5.34
CA MET A 47 18.46 2.03 6.03
C MET A 47 19.50 2.40 7.10
N ALA A 48 20.23 1.45 7.67
CA ALA A 48 21.17 1.67 8.77
C ALA A 48 22.18 2.80 8.49
N PRO A 49 22.86 2.88 7.33
CA PRO A 49 23.80 3.97 7.04
C PRO A 49 23.15 5.36 7.05
N VAL A 50 21.90 5.45 6.60
CA VAL A 50 21.15 6.72 6.57
C VAL A 50 20.78 7.16 7.99
N LEU A 51 20.41 6.21 8.84
CA LEU A 51 20.04 6.46 10.24
C LEU A 51 21.26 6.85 11.09
N ILE A 52 22.40 6.19 10.89
CA ILE A 52 23.65 6.53 11.57
C ILE A 52 24.06 7.98 11.27
N ARG A 53 23.88 8.43 10.02
CA ARG A 53 24.18 9.82 9.61
C ARG A 53 23.18 10.84 10.19
N LYS A 54 21.90 10.48 10.38
CA LYS A 54 20.85 11.39 10.90
C LYS A 54 20.77 11.43 12.42
N GLY A 55 21.37 10.48 13.12
CA GLY A 55 21.39 10.37 14.57
C GLY A 55 20.13 9.75 15.18
N LEU A 56 20.29 9.18 16.39
CA LEU A 56 19.26 8.46 17.17
C LEU A 56 18.02 9.27 17.57
N PRO A 57 18.06 10.61 17.79
CA PRO A 57 16.86 11.36 18.17
C PRO A 57 15.72 11.29 17.13
N SER A 58 16.05 10.99 15.86
CA SER A 58 15.06 10.90 14.77
C SER A 58 14.18 9.65 14.81
N ILE A 59 14.43 8.70 15.73
CA ILE A 59 13.71 7.42 15.84
C ILE A 59 13.03 7.21 17.19
N LYS A 60 12.80 8.27 17.96
CA LYS A 60 12.13 8.19 19.27
C LYS A 60 10.66 7.77 19.10
N MET A 61 10.21 6.82 19.93
CA MET A 61 8.80 6.41 20.01
C MET A 61 8.09 7.12 21.15
N TYR A 62 7.05 7.88 20.89
CA TYR A 62 6.21 8.49 21.94
C TYR A 62 5.01 7.60 22.27
N ARG A 63 4.36 7.01 21.25
CA ARG A 63 3.15 6.17 21.40
C ARG A 63 3.45 4.70 21.08
N LYS A 64 4.21 4.00 21.93
CA LYS A 64 4.68 2.62 21.71
C LYS A 64 3.57 1.65 21.28
N ARG A 65 2.38 1.70 21.91
CA ARG A 65 1.24 0.81 21.57
C ARG A 65 0.82 0.92 20.12
N LEU A 66 0.88 2.12 19.50
CA LEU A 66 0.54 2.31 18.10
C LEU A 66 1.59 1.70 17.16
N PHE A 67 2.88 1.77 17.53
CA PHE A 67 3.95 1.13 16.76
C PHE A 67 3.78 -0.39 16.73
N PHE A 68 3.54 -1.03 17.88
CA PHE A 68 3.33 -2.48 17.95
C PHE A 68 2.04 -2.88 17.22
N GLY A 69 0.91 -2.22 17.47
CA GLY A 69 -0.36 -2.50 16.79
C GLY A 69 -0.22 -2.37 15.27
N ARG A 70 0.41 -1.28 14.79
CA ARG A 70 0.69 -1.10 13.37
C ARG A 70 1.59 -2.19 12.81
N ALA A 71 2.68 -2.55 13.52
CA ALA A 71 3.61 -3.56 13.06
C ALA A 71 2.92 -4.92 12.91
N SER A 72 2.10 -5.33 13.88
CA SER A 72 1.37 -6.61 13.84
C SER A 72 0.33 -6.64 12.71
N ILE A 73 -0.50 -5.60 12.58
CA ILE A 73 -1.53 -5.52 11.53
C ILE A 73 -0.86 -5.48 10.14
N ASN A 74 0.19 -4.67 9.98
CA ASN A 74 0.91 -4.59 8.72
C ASN A 74 1.66 -5.89 8.40
N PHE A 75 2.12 -6.65 9.41
CA PHE A 75 2.73 -7.96 9.22
C PHE A 75 1.72 -8.97 8.65
N ILE A 76 0.49 -9.00 9.17
CA ILE A 76 -0.60 -9.82 8.62
C ILE A 76 -0.86 -9.44 7.16
N GLY A 77 -0.97 -8.14 6.87
CA GLY A 77 -1.17 -7.63 5.53
C GLY A 77 -0.03 -8.00 4.57
N MET A 78 1.21 -7.89 5.04
CA MET A 78 2.39 -8.23 4.25
C MET A 78 2.47 -9.74 3.98
N LEU A 79 2.29 -10.58 5.00
CA LEU A 79 2.31 -12.04 4.83
C LEU A 79 1.20 -12.49 3.88
N SER A 80 -0.03 -12.00 4.08
CA SER A 80 -1.16 -12.30 3.19
C SER A 80 -0.91 -11.82 1.76
N GLY A 81 -0.41 -10.59 1.59
CA GLY A 81 -0.12 -10.03 0.28
C GLY A 81 1.01 -10.75 -0.44
N PHE A 82 2.09 -11.10 0.25
CA PHE A 82 3.19 -11.85 -0.34
C PHE A 82 2.76 -13.26 -0.74
N THR A 83 1.95 -13.93 0.10
CA THR A 83 1.36 -15.22 -0.27
C THR A 83 0.39 -15.07 -1.45
N ALA A 84 -0.44 -14.04 -1.49
CA ALA A 84 -1.35 -13.81 -2.62
C ALA A 84 -0.60 -13.65 -3.95
N VAL A 85 0.50 -12.89 -3.99
CA VAL A 85 1.33 -12.69 -5.20
C VAL A 85 1.89 -14.02 -5.75
N THR A 86 2.06 -15.05 -4.90
CA THR A 86 2.52 -16.38 -5.35
C THR A 86 1.38 -17.26 -5.87
N LEU A 87 0.14 -16.96 -5.50
CA LEU A 87 -1.03 -17.80 -5.79
C LEU A 87 -1.90 -17.31 -6.94
N ILE A 88 -1.88 -15.99 -7.21
CA ILE A 88 -2.68 -15.38 -8.27
C ILE A 88 -1.83 -14.48 -9.17
N PRO A 89 -2.29 -14.19 -10.41
CA PRO A 89 -1.62 -13.27 -11.31
C PRO A 89 -1.37 -11.89 -10.68
N LEU A 90 -0.21 -11.28 -10.98
CA LEU A 90 0.16 -9.99 -10.40
C LEU A 90 -0.84 -8.87 -10.74
N ALA A 91 -1.43 -8.92 -11.93
CA ALA A 91 -2.48 -7.97 -12.34
C ALA A 91 -3.74 -8.11 -11.49
N GLU A 92 -4.17 -9.35 -11.19
CA GLU A 92 -5.32 -9.62 -10.32
C GLU A 92 -5.07 -9.15 -8.88
N MET A 93 -3.91 -9.51 -8.31
CA MET A 93 -3.49 -9.02 -6.99
C MET A 93 -3.52 -7.49 -6.92
N THR A 94 -2.99 -6.82 -7.96
CA THR A 94 -2.95 -5.36 -8.03
C THR A 94 -4.35 -4.76 -8.11
N ALA A 95 -5.23 -5.33 -8.95
CA ALA A 95 -6.62 -4.86 -9.09
C ALA A 95 -7.39 -5.02 -7.77
N LEU A 96 -7.25 -6.16 -7.07
CA LEU A 96 -7.88 -6.37 -5.76
C LEU A 96 -7.33 -5.42 -4.68
N SER A 97 -6.05 -5.04 -4.76
CA SER A 97 -5.47 -4.08 -3.81
C SER A 97 -6.13 -2.68 -3.87
N PHE A 98 -6.78 -2.32 -4.99
CA PHE A 98 -7.54 -1.08 -5.11
C PHE A 98 -8.81 -1.04 -4.27
N THR A 99 -9.20 -2.14 -3.63
CA THR A 99 -10.23 -2.13 -2.57
C THR A 99 -9.72 -1.45 -1.29
N GLY A 100 -8.41 -1.28 -1.12
CA GLY A 100 -7.80 -0.62 0.04
C GLY A 100 -8.38 0.77 0.36
N PRO A 101 -8.47 1.70 -0.59
CA PRO A 101 -9.12 3.00 -0.39
C PRO A 101 -10.57 2.91 0.09
N ILE A 102 -11.30 1.87 -0.30
CA ILE A 102 -12.66 1.59 0.17
C ILE A 102 -12.64 1.26 1.67
N PHE A 103 -11.74 0.34 2.07
CA PHE A 103 -11.56 -0.03 3.48
C PHE A 103 -11.05 1.14 4.32
N VAL A 104 -10.13 1.98 3.80
CA VAL A 104 -9.68 3.20 4.50
C VAL A 104 -10.85 4.13 4.75
N THR A 105 -11.72 4.34 3.76
CA THR A 105 -12.89 5.20 3.87
C THR A 105 -13.88 4.69 4.93
N MET A 106 -14.20 3.40 4.89
CA MET A 106 -15.06 2.76 5.89
C MET A 106 -14.46 2.86 7.29
N GLY A 107 -13.16 2.55 7.43
CA GLY A 107 -12.47 2.62 8.72
C GLY A 107 -12.37 4.04 9.26
N ALA A 108 -12.18 5.06 8.42
CA ALA A 108 -12.16 6.45 8.85
C ALA A 108 -13.51 6.88 9.45
N ALA A 109 -14.61 6.42 8.87
CA ALA A 109 -15.93 6.69 9.43
C ALA A 109 -16.17 5.98 10.76
N LEU A 110 -15.80 4.70 10.84
CA LEU A 110 -16.04 3.88 12.02
C LEU A 110 -15.16 4.28 13.21
N PHE A 111 -13.88 4.55 12.97
CA PHE A 111 -12.87 4.74 14.03
C PHE A 111 -12.47 6.21 14.24
N LEU A 112 -12.65 7.09 13.26
CA LEU A 112 -12.31 8.51 13.36
C LEU A 112 -13.55 9.39 13.48
N GLY A 113 -14.77 8.81 13.47
CA GLY A 113 -16.03 9.56 13.57
C GLY A 113 -16.34 10.44 12.37
N GLU A 114 -15.73 10.17 11.20
CA GLU A 114 -16.02 10.93 9.99
C GLU A 114 -17.42 10.60 9.46
N VAL A 115 -18.23 11.63 9.19
CA VAL A 115 -19.59 11.45 8.65
C VAL A 115 -19.52 10.97 7.21
N ILE A 116 -20.02 9.76 6.94
CA ILE A 116 -20.12 9.24 5.59
C ILE A 116 -21.40 9.78 4.94
N ARG A 117 -21.27 10.63 3.93
CA ARG A 117 -22.40 11.07 3.12
C ARG A 117 -22.87 9.93 2.21
N ILE A 118 -24.17 9.90 1.88
CA ILE A 118 -24.80 8.86 1.01
C ILE A 118 -24.03 8.61 -0.30
N ARG A 119 -23.50 9.65 -0.91
CA ARG A 119 -22.69 9.55 -2.15
C ARG A 119 -21.43 8.72 -1.95
N ARG A 120 -20.82 8.78 -0.76
CA ARG A 120 -19.63 7.97 -0.41
C ARG A 120 -20.02 6.51 -0.21
N ILE A 121 -21.19 6.25 0.37
CA ILE A 121 -21.74 4.88 0.49
C ILE A 121 -21.96 4.27 -0.89
N ILE A 122 -22.59 5.01 -1.81
CA ILE A 122 -22.82 4.54 -3.19
C ILE A 122 -21.48 4.22 -3.87
N ALA A 123 -20.48 5.08 -3.76
CA ALA A 123 -19.19 4.83 -4.36
C ALA A 123 -18.50 3.60 -3.75
N ILE A 124 -18.60 3.39 -2.43
CA ILE A 124 -18.11 2.17 -1.77
C ILE A 124 -18.80 0.94 -2.34
N ALA A 125 -20.12 0.97 -2.47
CA ALA A 125 -20.90 -0.13 -3.04
C ALA A 125 -20.49 -0.44 -4.49
N VAL A 126 -20.32 0.59 -5.33
CA VAL A 126 -19.84 0.43 -6.72
C VAL A 126 -18.44 -0.18 -6.76
N GLY A 127 -17.51 0.28 -5.91
CA GLY A 127 -16.18 -0.30 -5.83
C GLY A 127 -16.20 -1.77 -5.39
N PHE A 128 -17.08 -2.12 -4.45
CA PHE A 128 -17.28 -3.50 -4.03
C PHE A 128 -17.84 -4.38 -5.15
N VAL A 129 -18.78 -3.87 -5.96
CA VAL A 129 -19.25 -4.55 -7.19
C VAL A 129 -18.08 -4.81 -8.14
N GLY A 130 -17.16 -3.86 -8.31
CA GLY A 130 -15.95 -4.07 -9.11
C GLY A 130 -15.08 -5.23 -8.60
N ALA A 131 -14.92 -5.38 -7.28
CA ALA A 131 -14.21 -6.52 -6.70
C ALA A 131 -14.97 -7.85 -6.95
N LEU A 132 -16.31 -7.86 -6.86
CA LEU A 132 -17.12 -9.03 -7.18
C LEU A 132 -17.01 -9.43 -8.66
N ILE A 133 -16.88 -8.46 -9.57
CA ILE A 133 -16.66 -8.73 -11.00
C ILE A 133 -15.33 -9.46 -11.22
N ILE A 134 -14.27 -9.12 -10.49
CA ILE A 134 -12.98 -9.81 -10.56
C ILE A 134 -13.08 -11.21 -9.95
N LEU A 135 -13.68 -11.32 -8.77
CA LEU A 135 -13.78 -12.58 -8.01
C LEU A 135 -14.76 -13.58 -8.60
N ARG A 136 -15.81 -13.10 -9.28
CA ARG A 136 -16.90 -13.92 -9.90
C ARG A 136 -17.43 -15.02 -8.96
N PRO A 137 -17.82 -14.72 -7.71
CA PRO A 137 -18.27 -15.72 -6.77
C PRO A 137 -19.51 -16.46 -7.31
N GLY A 138 -19.51 -17.80 -7.22
CA GLY A 138 -20.56 -18.65 -7.75
C GLY A 138 -20.43 -19.03 -9.22
N LEU A 139 -19.55 -18.37 -9.99
CA LEU A 139 -19.17 -18.78 -11.36
C LEU A 139 -17.80 -19.45 -11.39
N VAL A 140 -16.92 -19.04 -10.51
CA VAL A 140 -15.58 -19.60 -10.31
C VAL A 140 -15.34 -19.70 -8.80
N ASP A 141 -14.66 -20.74 -8.35
CA ASP A 141 -14.26 -20.85 -6.96
C ASP A 141 -13.34 -19.67 -6.59
N VAL A 142 -13.68 -18.96 -5.50
CA VAL A 142 -12.84 -17.86 -5.01
C VAL A 142 -11.52 -18.45 -4.51
N SER A 143 -10.44 -18.12 -5.20
CA SER A 143 -9.12 -18.64 -4.88
C SER A 143 -8.65 -18.16 -3.50
N LEU A 144 -7.84 -18.98 -2.81
CA LEU A 144 -7.19 -18.58 -1.57
C LEU A 144 -6.33 -17.30 -1.76
N GLY A 145 -5.68 -17.19 -2.93
CA GLY A 145 -4.88 -16.01 -3.26
C GLY A 145 -5.71 -14.73 -3.34
N ALA A 146 -6.91 -14.78 -3.93
CA ALA A 146 -7.82 -13.63 -3.99
C ALA A 146 -8.32 -13.24 -2.58
N MET A 147 -8.66 -14.21 -1.73
CA MET A 147 -9.03 -13.95 -0.33
C MET A 147 -7.89 -13.30 0.44
N LEU A 148 -6.67 -13.80 0.30
CA LEU A 148 -5.47 -13.24 0.94
C LEU A 148 -5.15 -11.84 0.41
N ALA A 149 -5.41 -11.54 -0.87
CA ALA A 149 -5.29 -10.20 -1.43
C ALA A 149 -6.23 -9.20 -0.74
N LEU A 150 -7.49 -9.59 -0.49
CA LEU A 150 -8.45 -8.76 0.25
C LEU A 150 -8.06 -8.58 1.71
N VAL A 151 -7.60 -9.65 2.39
CA VAL A 151 -7.07 -9.57 3.77
C VAL A 151 -5.89 -8.62 3.82
N SER A 152 -4.99 -8.68 2.84
CA SER A 152 -3.86 -7.75 2.71
C SER A 152 -4.35 -6.30 2.54
N ALA A 153 -5.28 -6.04 1.63
CA ALA A 153 -5.83 -4.71 1.40
C ALA A 153 -6.50 -4.13 2.65
N LEU A 154 -7.28 -4.94 3.38
CA LEU A 154 -7.92 -4.55 4.65
C LEU A 154 -6.88 -4.23 5.73
N SER A 155 -5.86 -5.09 5.88
CA SER A 155 -4.81 -4.92 6.88
C SER A 155 -3.96 -3.67 6.59
N ILE A 156 -3.60 -3.43 5.33
CA ILE A 156 -2.88 -2.22 4.91
C ILE A 156 -3.74 -0.97 5.15
N ALA A 157 -5.04 -1.05 4.88
CA ALA A 157 -5.96 0.05 5.17
C ALA A 157 -6.02 0.38 6.67
N ALA A 158 -6.14 -0.64 7.53
CA ALA A 158 -6.11 -0.48 8.98
C ALA A 158 -4.76 0.11 9.45
N ALA A 159 -3.63 -0.40 8.94
CA ALA A 159 -2.31 0.15 9.24
C ALA A 159 -2.20 1.63 8.80
N THR A 160 -2.76 2.00 7.66
CA THR A 160 -2.79 3.39 7.16
C THR A 160 -3.57 4.33 8.10
N LEU A 161 -4.70 3.88 8.64
CA LEU A 161 -5.46 4.65 9.65
C LEU A 161 -4.66 4.86 10.94
N ILE A 162 -3.93 3.83 11.39
CA ILE A 162 -3.03 3.95 12.54
C ILE A 162 -1.91 4.96 12.25
N VAL A 163 -1.31 4.90 11.04
CA VAL A 163 -0.29 5.87 10.61
C VAL A 163 -0.83 7.28 10.65
N LYS A 164 -2.04 7.53 10.12
CA LYS A 164 -2.68 8.85 10.18
C LYS A 164 -2.71 9.41 11.62
N LYS A 165 -3.05 8.55 12.59
CA LYS A 165 -3.04 8.92 14.01
C LYS A 165 -1.63 9.09 14.59
N MET A 166 -0.64 8.35 14.08
CA MET A 166 0.75 8.46 14.52
C MET A 166 1.42 9.74 14.01
N THR A 167 1.13 10.19 12.80
CA THR A 167 1.75 11.39 12.20
C THR A 167 1.41 12.68 12.95
N GLU A 168 0.46 12.67 13.87
CA GLU A 168 0.19 13.79 14.77
C GLU A 168 1.32 14.03 15.78
N THR A 169 2.08 13.00 16.14
CA THR A 169 3.07 13.06 17.23
C THR A 169 4.41 12.43 16.89
N GLU A 170 4.47 11.58 15.84
CA GLU A 170 5.65 10.81 15.50
C GLU A 170 6.28 11.29 14.19
N GLN A 171 7.60 11.21 14.09
CA GLN A 171 8.30 11.53 12.85
C GLN A 171 8.14 10.41 11.82
N ALA A 172 7.99 10.76 10.54
CA ALA A 172 7.83 9.81 9.45
C ALA A 172 9.00 8.80 9.38
N SER A 173 10.23 9.23 9.64
CA SER A 173 11.41 8.37 9.69
C SER A 173 11.32 7.32 10.80
N ALA A 174 10.85 7.70 12.00
CA ALA A 174 10.63 6.79 13.11
C ALA A 174 9.54 5.77 12.76
N ILE A 175 8.44 6.23 12.16
CA ILE A 175 7.32 5.35 11.76
C ILE A 175 7.77 4.26 10.79
N VAL A 176 8.59 4.60 9.77
CA VAL A 176 9.09 3.63 8.78
C VAL A 176 10.15 2.72 9.37
N PHE A 177 11.13 3.27 10.10
CA PHE A 177 12.18 2.48 10.72
C PHE A 177 11.63 1.42 11.68
N TRP A 178 10.77 1.82 12.60
CA TRP A 178 10.19 0.89 13.56
C TRP A 178 9.23 -0.11 12.94
N MET A 179 8.62 0.22 11.81
CA MET A 179 7.84 -0.76 11.05
C MET A 179 8.70 -1.97 10.67
N VAL A 180 9.83 -1.75 10.00
CA VAL A 180 10.69 -2.85 9.55
C VAL A 180 11.43 -3.52 10.71
N MET A 181 11.87 -2.73 11.71
CA MET A 181 12.60 -3.22 12.87
C MET A 181 11.74 -4.13 13.78
N LEU A 182 10.45 -3.84 13.93
CA LEU A 182 9.54 -4.67 14.72
C LEU A 182 9.04 -5.89 13.95
N GLN A 183 8.92 -5.80 12.62
CA GLN A 183 8.45 -6.92 11.80
C GLN A 183 9.53 -7.98 11.56
N ALA A 184 10.81 -7.59 11.55
CA ALA A 184 11.90 -8.55 11.36
C ALA A 184 11.90 -9.66 12.44
N PRO A 185 11.85 -9.38 13.76
CA PRO A 185 11.76 -10.43 14.77
C PRO A 185 10.45 -11.20 14.76
N ILE A 186 9.32 -10.57 14.36
CA ILE A 186 8.03 -11.28 14.22
C ILE A 186 8.13 -12.34 13.11
N ALA A 187 8.79 -12.03 12.00
CA ALA A 187 8.99 -12.97 10.91
C ALA A 187 10.08 -14.00 11.23
N PHE A 188 11.10 -13.63 12.02
CA PHE A 188 12.24 -14.46 12.36
C PHE A 188 11.83 -15.77 13.07
N VAL A 189 10.95 -15.68 14.08
CA VAL A 189 10.55 -16.84 14.86
C VAL A 189 9.87 -17.92 13.99
N PRO A 190 8.80 -17.65 13.24
CA PRO A 190 8.16 -18.67 12.41
C PRO A 190 9.07 -19.13 11.24
N MET A 191 9.95 -18.29 10.75
CA MET A 191 10.92 -18.64 9.71
C MET A 191 11.85 -19.78 10.16
N LEU A 192 12.27 -19.81 11.43
CA LEU A 192 13.18 -20.85 11.94
C LEU A 192 12.64 -22.29 11.80
N PHE A 193 11.31 -22.45 11.71
CA PHE A 193 10.68 -23.77 11.58
C PHE A 193 10.63 -24.28 10.14
N VAL A 194 10.87 -23.42 9.16
CA VAL A 194 10.78 -23.71 7.73
C VAL A 194 12.01 -23.24 6.96
N TRP A 195 13.11 -23.01 7.68
CA TRP A 195 14.33 -22.44 7.12
C TRP A 195 14.91 -23.25 5.97
N GLU A 196 15.08 -22.60 4.83
CA GLU A 196 15.77 -23.13 3.66
C GLU A 196 16.90 -22.16 3.27
N TRP A 197 18.12 -22.67 3.05
CA TRP A 197 19.22 -21.80 2.64
C TRP A 197 18.96 -21.22 1.27
N PRO A 198 18.87 -19.88 1.13
CA PRO A 198 18.66 -19.26 -0.17
C PRO A 198 19.79 -19.59 -1.13
N THR A 199 19.44 -19.98 -2.35
CA THR A 199 20.39 -20.16 -3.44
C THR A 199 20.99 -18.82 -3.87
N ALA A 200 22.08 -18.84 -4.65
CA ALA A 200 22.67 -17.59 -5.19
C ALA A 200 21.65 -16.80 -6.02
N GLU A 201 20.77 -17.49 -6.74
CA GLU A 201 19.68 -16.88 -7.51
C GLU A 201 18.62 -16.28 -6.61
N ALA A 202 18.21 -16.98 -5.55
CA ALA A 202 17.29 -16.45 -4.54
C ALA A 202 17.80 -15.16 -3.91
N TRP A 203 19.10 -15.10 -3.58
CA TRP A 203 19.72 -13.87 -3.05
C TRP A 203 19.61 -12.69 -3.99
N LEU A 204 19.72 -12.91 -5.30
CA LEU A 204 19.54 -11.85 -6.29
C LEU A 204 18.14 -11.24 -6.19
N TYR A 205 17.10 -12.08 -6.12
CA TYR A 205 15.71 -11.62 -5.99
C TYR A 205 15.40 -11.01 -4.62
N LEU A 206 15.94 -11.56 -3.54
CA LEU A 206 15.79 -11.01 -2.18
C LEU A 206 16.40 -9.61 -2.07
N TRP A 207 17.60 -9.38 -2.61
CA TRP A 207 18.19 -8.06 -2.68
C TRP A 207 17.42 -7.13 -3.61
N GLY A 208 17.01 -7.61 -4.77
CA GLY A 208 16.16 -6.85 -5.71
C GLY A 208 14.88 -6.37 -5.05
N MET A 209 14.19 -7.25 -4.32
CA MET A 209 13.00 -6.95 -3.52
C MET A 209 13.29 -5.90 -2.44
N ALA A 210 14.35 -6.07 -1.66
CA ALA A 210 14.68 -5.17 -0.56
C ALA A 210 15.07 -3.78 -1.05
N LEU A 211 15.87 -3.69 -2.11
CA LEU A 211 16.27 -2.43 -2.74
C LEU A 211 15.08 -1.70 -3.37
N SER A 212 14.31 -2.39 -4.22
CA SER A 212 13.14 -1.79 -4.89
C SER A 212 12.10 -1.37 -3.86
N GLY A 213 11.77 -2.21 -2.89
CA GLY A 213 10.80 -1.89 -1.84
C GLY A 213 11.25 -0.75 -0.94
N THR A 214 12.53 -0.70 -0.53
CA THR A 214 13.05 0.40 0.30
C THR A 214 13.08 1.71 -0.48
N ALA A 215 13.56 1.69 -1.71
CA ALA A 215 13.57 2.87 -2.59
C ALA A 215 12.15 3.36 -2.88
N ALA A 216 11.20 2.45 -3.14
CA ALA A 216 9.80 2.78 -3.33
C ALA A 216 9.20 3.49 -2.11
N HIS A 217 9.41 2.96 -0.90
CA HIS A 217 8.93 3.60 0.33
C HIS A 217 9.55 4.98 0.57
N VAL A 218 10.84 5.17 0.28
CA VAL A 218 11.50 6.48 0.40
C VAL A 218 10.92 7.47 -0.59
N LEU A 219 10.77 7.09 -1.85
CA LEU A 219 10.20 7.96 -2.90
C LEU A 219 8.74 8.30 -2.62
N PHE A 220 7.94 7.31 -2.24
CA PHE A 220 6.55 7.49 -1.84
C PHE A 220 6.43 8.49 -0.68
N THR A 221 7.21 8.28 0.40
CA THR A 221 7.18 9.17 1.57
C THR A 221 7.59 10.58 1.22
N ARG A 222 8.59 10.76 0.34
CA ARG A 222 8.99 12.09 -0.16
C ARG A 222 7.91 12.73 -1.02
N ALA A 223 7.29 11.98 -1.93
CA ALA A 223 6.21 12.50 -2.78
C ALA A 223 5.03 12.99 -1.93
N VAL A 224 4.62 12.21 -0.92
CA VAL A 224 3.56 12.58 0.04
C VAL A 224 3.94 13.81 0.87
N GLY A 225 5.21 13.99 1.19
CA GLY A 225 5.70 15.18 1.91
C GLY A 225 5.71 16.48 1.08
N LEU A 226 5.67 16.37 -0.26
CA LEU A 226 5.70 17.54 -1.15
C LEU A 226 4.31 18.09 -1.50
N VAL A 227 3.26 17.25 -1.41
CA VAL A 227 1.90 17.60 -1.82
C VAL A 227 0.87 16.87 -0.93
N GLU A 228 -0.39 17.31 -1.00
CA GLU A 228 -1.48 16.61 -0.31
C GLU A 228 -1.63 15.18 -0.85
N ILE A 229 -1.78 14.20 0.05
CA ILE A 229 -1.89 12.78 -0.30
C ILE A 229 -3.05 12.50 -1.27
N THR A 230 -4.14 13.25 -1.14
CA THR A 230 -5.32 13.14 -2.00
C THR A 230 -5.02 13.47 -3.47
N SER A 231 -4.04 14.33 -3.76
CA SER A 231 -3.65 14.69 -5.12
C SER A 231 -2.81 13.58 -5.81
N LEU A 232 -2.21 12.68 -5.03
CA LEU A 232 -1.41 11.55 -5.53
C LEU A 232 -2.24 10.27 -5.70
N GLN A 233 -3.42 10.18 -5.07
CA GLN A 233 -4.27 8.98 -5.13
C GLN A 233 -4.60 8.51 -6.56
N PRO A 234 -4.93 9.40 -7.53
CA PRO A 234 -5.17 8.95 -8.91
C PRO A 234 -3.97 8.27 -9.56
N LEU A 235 -2.74 8.59 -9.13
CA LEU A 235 -1.53 7.98 -9.66
C LEU A 235 -1.35 6.52 -9.20
N GLU A 236 -1.94 6.13 -8.05
CA GLU A 236 -1.90 4.75 -7.54
C GLU A 236 -2.34 3.72 -8.59
N PHE A 237 -3.24 4.13 -9.48
CA PHE A 237 -3.75 3.26 -10.53
C PHE A 237 -2.73 2.93 -11.62
N ALA A 238 -1.63 3.69 -11.72
CA ALA A 238 -0.51 3.34 -12.58
C ALA A 238 0.15 2.00 -12.18
N LYS A 239 -0.10 1.50 -10.98
CA LYS A 239 0.33 0.15 -10.58
C LYS A 239 -0.20 -0.93 -11.51
N LEU A 240 -1.45 -0.81 -11.98
CA LEU A 240 -2.05 -1.85 -12.82
C LEU A 240 -1.36 -2.00 -14.18
N PRO A 241 -1.19 -0.95 -15.01
CA PRO A 241 -0.41 -1.08 -16.22
C PRO A 241 1.04 -1.53 -15.97
N PHE A 242 1.71 -1.07 -14.90
CA PHE A 242 3.04 -1.56 -14.55
C PHE A 242 3.02 -3.06 -14.21
N ALA A 243 2.02 -3.52 -13.45
CA ALA A 243 1.86 -4.94 -13.11
C ALA A 243 1.62 -5.79 -14.35
N VAL A 244 0.75 -5.36 -15.27
CA VAL A 244 0.47 -6.05 -16.53
C VAL A 244 1.72 -6.16 -17.39
N ILE A 245 2.41 -5.04 -17.63
CA ILE A 245 3.61 -5.00 -18.45
C ILE A 245 4.71 -5.91 -17.87
N LEU A 246 5.00 -5.77 -16.57
CA LEU A 246 6.05 -6.55 -15.92
C LEU A 246 5.69 -8.05 -15.82
N ALA A 247 4.42 -8.39 -15.54
CA ALA A 247 3.97 -9.77 -15.49
C ALA A 247 4.02 -10.43 -16.86
N TRP A 248 3.69 -9.70 -17.92
CA TRP A 248 3.82 -10.19 -19.28
C TRP A 248 5.28 -10.49 -19.65
N PHE A 249 6.20 -9.55 -19.37
CA PHE A 249 7.62 -9.74 -19.68
C PHE A 249 8.28 -10.87 -18.87
N VAL A 250 7.94 -11.02 -17.60
CA VAL A 250 8.63 -11.94 -16.68
C VAL A 250 7.95 -13.30 -16.60
N PHE A 251 6.62 -13.34 -16.59
CA PHE A 251 5.83 -14.55 -16.37
C PHE A 251 5.02 -14.98 -17.60
N SER A 252 5.04 -14.21 -18.69
CA SER A 252 4.17 -14.40 -19.86
C SER A 252 2.68 -14.43 -19.50
N GLU A 253 2.29 -13.74 -18.40
CA GLU A 253 0.91 -13.67 -17.95
C GLU A 253 0.16 -12.55 -18.67
N TRP A 254 -1.03 -12.90 -19.20
CA TRP A 254 -1.95 -11.96 -19.78
C TRP A 254 -3.21 -11.84 -18.92
N PRO A 255 -3.60 -10.62 -18.51
CA PRO A 255 -4.75 -10.45 -17.62
C PRO A 255 -6.06 -10.83 -18.30
N ASP A 256 -6.94 -11.52 -17.57
CA ASP A 256 -8.31 -11.80 -18.00
C ASP A 256 -9.09 -10.48 -18.19
N ILE A 257 -10.03 -10.48 -19.13
CA ILE A 257 -10.91 -9.33 -19.43
C ILE A 257 -11.65 -8.84 -18.17
N TRP A 258 -11.99 -9.72 -17.26
CA TRP A 258 -12.69 -9.40 -16.02
C TRP A 258 -11.84 -8.56 -15.05
N ILE A 259 -10.52 -8.70 -15.10
CA ILE A 259 -9.58 -7.85 -14.34
C ILE A 259 -9.65 -6.41 -14.85
N TRP A 260 -9.72 -6.23 -16.18
CA TRP A 260 -9.88 -4.90 -16.77
C TRP A 260 -11.23 -4.26 -16.43
N ILE A 261 -12.32 -5.03 -16.56
CA ILE A 261 -13.67 -4.53 -16.25
C ILE A 261 -13.81 -4.18 -14.79
N GLY A 262 -13.55 -5.13 -13.88
CA GLY A 262 -13.69 -4.91 -12.44
C GLY A 262 -12.67 -3.89 -11.89
N GLY A 263 -11.44 -3.91 -12.39
CA GLY A 263 -10.42 -2.92 -12.04
C GLY A 263 -10.81 -1.50 -12.45
N SER A 264 -11.42 -1.32 -13.63
CA SER A 264 -11.93 -0.03 -14.09
C SER A 264 -13.09 0.48 -13.23
N VAL A 265 -13.99 -0.42 -12.79
CA VAL A 265 -15.09 -0.07 -11.87
C VAL A 265 -14.56 0.38 -10.51
N ILE A 266 -13.58 -0.36 -9.93
CA ILE A 266 -12.95 0.03 -8.66
C ILE A 266 -12.21 1.37 -8.83
N PHE A 267 -11.50 1.54 -9.96
CA PHE A 267 -10.83 2.79 -10.29
C PHE A 267 -11.79 3.98 -10.29
N ALA A 268 -12.87 3.89 -11.07
CA ALA A 268 -13.86 4.96 -11.19
C ALA A 268 -14.47 5.31 -9.82
N SER A 269 -14.79 4.31 -9.02
CA SER A 269 -15.31 4.48 -7.66
C SER A 269 -14.32 5.21 -6.76
N THR A 270 -13.07 4.75 -6.71
CA THR A 270 -12.04 5.34 -5.85
C THR A 270 -11.66 6.76 -6.31
N ALA A 271 -11.53 6.98 -7.62
CA ALA A 271 -11.27 8.30 -8.18
C ALA A 271 -12.40 9.30 -7.84
N TYR A 272 -13.65 8.85 -7.87
CA TYR A 272 -14.80 9.66 -7.46
C TYR A 272 -14.73 10.06 -5.99
N ILE A 273 -14.47 9.11 -5.07
CA ILE A 273 -14.31 9.39 -3.64
C ILE A 273 -13.19 10.43 -3.43
N THR A 274 -12.01 10.14 -3.98
CA THR A 274 -10.80 10.98 -3.82
C THR A 274 -11.01 12.41 -4.33
N ARG A 275 -11.59 12.57 -5.53
CA ARG A 275 -11.90 13.89 -6.10
C ARG A 275 -12.87 14.67 -5.23
N ARG A 276 -13.89 14.04 -4.68
CA ARG A 276 -14.88 14.67 -3.82
C ARG A 276 -14.32 15.10 -2.47
N GLU A 277 -13.45 14.31 -1.87
CA GLU A 277 -12.76 14.68 -0.64
C GLU A 277 -11.86 15.91 -0.84
N ALA A 278 -11.14 15.97 -1.96
CA ALA A 278 -10.34 17.13 -2.32
C ALA A 278 -11.20 18.41 -2.47
N MET A 279 -12.37 18.28 -3.10
CA MET A 279 -13.28 19.44 -3.28
C MET A 279 -13.96 19.90 -1.97
N SER A 280 -14.24 18.99 -1.05
CA SER A 280 -14.87 19.34 0.24
C SER A 280 -13.91 19.99 1.23
N ARG A 281 -12.60 19.89 1.00
CA ARG A 281 -11.54 20.50 1.82
C ARG A 281 -11.06 21.87 1.32
N GLN A 282 -11.52 22.34 0.14
CA GLN A 282 -11.22 23.71 -0.28
C GLN A 282 -11.94 24.68 0.67
N PRO A 283 -11.23 25.60 1.36
CA PRO A 283 -11.86 26.63 2.18
C PRO A 283 -12.77 27.45 1.28
N ALA A 284 -13.98 27.73 1.76
CA ALA A 284 -14.87 28.68 1.10
C ALA A 284 -14.11 29.97 0.87
N ASN A 285 -14.08 30.45 -0.38
CA ASN A 285 -13.35 31.62 -0.86
C ASN A 285 -13.52 32.79 0.13
N PRO A 286 -12.45 33.37 0.72
CA PRO A 286 -12.55 34.46 1.66
C PRO A 286 -13.17 35.74 1.05
N GLU A 287 -13.11 35.87 -0.28
CA GLU A 287 -13.64 37.02 -1.00
C GLU A 287 -15.18 37.12 -1.03
N ALA A 288 -15.89 36.02 -0.79
CA ALA A 288 -17.34 36.05 -0.70
C ALA A 288 -17.87 36.71 0.58
N LYS A 289 -17.03 36.96 1.60
CA LYS A 289 -17.39 37.67 2.84
C LYS A 289 -17.05 39.16 2.83
N ALA A 290 -16.29 39.64 1.86
CA ALA A 290 -15.92 41.07 1.76
C ALA A 290 -16.94 41.90 0.95
N GLY A 291 -17.98 41.30 0.38
CA GLY A 291 -18.95 41.94 -0.48
C GLY A 291 -20.25 42.44 0.16
N VAL A 292 -20.41 42.33 1.49
CA VAL A 292 -21.57 42.94 2.15
C VAL A 292 -21.14 44.31 2.67
N GLY A 293 -21.33 45.30 1.75
CA GLY A 293 -21.05 46.65 1.98
C GLY A 293 -21.77 47.23 3.18
N THR A 294 -21.08 48.06 3.93
CA THR A 294 -21.60 49.07 4.83
C THR A 294 -22.57 49.95 4.08
N PRO A 295 -23.86 50.09 4.48
CA PRO A 295 -24.67 51.22 4.06
C PRO A 295 -24.26 52.46 4.87
N LEU A 296 -24.16 53.58 4.16
CA LEU A 296 -24.00 54.93 4.70
C LEU A 296 -25.11 55.32 5.67
#